data_b96bcbddc924bb5d3868bd27e252dab0
#
_entry.id   b96bcbddc924bb5d3868bd27e252dab0
#
_cell.length_a   1.000
_cell.length_b   1.000
_cell.length_c   1.000
_cell.angle_alpha   90.00
_cell.angle_beta   90.00
_cell.angle_gamma   90.00
#
_symmetry.space_group_name_H-M   'P 1'
#
loop_
_entity.id
_entity.type
_entity.pdbx_description
1 polymer ?
#
loop_
_entity_poly.entity_id
_entity_poly.type
_entity_poly.pdbx_seq_one_letter_code
_entity_poly.pdbx_strand_id
1 'polypeptide(L)'
;MNDKKYSIYSTGKSPYYSLFTSESAIAQEVILARCYGGNFAHAVDAYALMPSKGMAGYTKALVFSYLMQDGSRFTDKAGWATMPFTEETKERDPRLAQTVLTQNTQYVDGTEGTFNFANTVTGYPMLKYISGPNYVNASTIDMPIYRMAEVYLNYAEAKAELGTLTQDDLDHSINLIRDRIGMPHLDKSAANADPDPFLTSELYGYKNVDNGPNKGVILEIRRERSIEMVSEGIRFADLCRWREGQLLAQPFYGPYVPGEG
;
A
#
# COMPACT_ATOMS: atom_id res chain seq x y z
N MET A 1 -0.41 19.39 -15.55
CA MET A 1 0.76 18.50 -15.47
C MET A 1 1.02 17.88 -16.83
N ASN A 2 1.65 18.63 -17.72
CA ASN A 2 1.94 18.16 -19.09
C ASN A 2 3.43 17.80 -19.29
N ASP A 3 4.15 17.50 -18.22
CA ASP A 3 5.52 17.01 -18.37
C ASP A 3 5.44 15.51 -18.72
N LYS A 4 5.66 15.23 -20.00
CA LYS A 4 5.64 13.85 -20.55
C LYS A 4 6.85 13.00 -20.11
N LYS A 5 7.71 13.53 -19.22
CA LYS A 5 8.91 12.83 -18.78
C LYS A 5 8.62 11.66 -17.86
N TYR A 6 7.65 11.80 -16.95
CA TYR A 6 7.28 10.77 -15.98
C TYR A 6 5.80 10.43 -16.06
N SER A 7 5.47 9.17 -15.85
CA SER A 7 4.08 8.66 -15.80
C SER A 7 4.03 7.42 -14.91
N ILE A 8 2.83 6.94 -14.58
CA ILE A 8 2.66 5.70 -13.84
C ILE A 8 3.14 4.52 -14.69
N TYR A 9 3.98 3.67 -14.11
CA TYR A 9 4.40 2.43 -14.73
C TYR A 9 3.32 1.35 -14.58
N SER A 10 2.87 0.77 -15.69
CA SER A 10 1.74 -0.18 -15.72
C SER A 10 2.03 -1.43 -16.57
N THR A 11 3.29 -1.70 -16.89
CA THR A 11 3.66 -2.81 -17.79
C THR A 11 3.88 -4.11 -17.00
N GLY A 12 3.44 -5.22 -17.57
CA GLY A 12 3.64 -6.56 -17.01
C GLY A 12 2.49 -7.05 -16.13
N LYS A 13 2.62 -8.26 -15.62
CA LYS A 13 1.59 -8.94 -14.82
C LYS A 13 1.42 -8.36 -13.41
N SER A 14 2.51 -7.87 -12.83
CA SER A 14 2.56 -7.33 -11.46
C SER A 14 3.35 -6.02 -11.44
N PRO A 15 2.82 -4.95 -12.10
CA PRO A 15 3.59 -3.72 -12.33
C PRO A 15 3.98 -3.02 -11.03
N TYR A 16 3.14 -3.07 -10.00
CA TYR A 16 3.46 -2.48 -8.70
C TYR A 16 4.60 -3.22 -8.01
N TYR A 17 4.60 -4.55 -8.00
CA TYR A 17 5.69 -5.35 -7.41
C TYR A 17 7.00 -5.16 -8.20
N SER A 18 6.92 -5.18 -9.54
CA SER A 18 8.09 -4.99 -10.41
C SER A 18 8.79 -3.65 -10.19
N LEU A 19 8.04 -2.59 -9.84
CA LEU A 19 8.59 -1.27 -9.55
C LEU A 19 9.58 -1.30 -8.38
N PHE A 20 9.41 -2.22 -7.44
CA PHE A 20 10.19 -2.33 -6.19
C PHE A 20 11.13 -3.55 -6.16
N THR A 21 11.18 -4.32 -7.22
CA THR A 21 12.06 -5.51 -7.32
C THR A 21 12.92 -5.49 -8.59
N SER A 22 12.98 -4.36 -9.27
CA SER A 22 13.83 -4.15 -10.44
C SER A 22 15.26 -3.85 -10.04
N GLU A 23 16.23 -4.49 -10.70
CA GLU A 23 17.67 -4.18 -10.54
C GLU A 23 18.07 -2.79 -11.07
N SER A 24 17.20 -2.19 -11.88
CA SER A 24 17.35 -0.81 -12.34
C SER A 24 16.06 -0.05 -12.13
N ALA A 25 16.14 1.12 -11.53
CA ALA A 25 14.99 1.96 -11.28
C ALA A 25 14.21 2.24 -12.56
N ILE A 26 12.90 2.01 -12.55
CA ILE A 26 12.04 2.16 -13.73
C ILE A 26 11.84 3.66 -14.03
N ALA A 27 12.63 4.18 -14.95
CA ALA A 27 12.72 5.60 -15.30
C ALA A 27 11.39 6.23 -15.76
N GLN A 28 10.41 5.42 -16.15
CA GLN A 28 9.08 5.91 -16.49
C GLN A 28 8.38 6.55 -15.28
N GLU A 29 8.54 5.98 -14.07
CA GLU A 29 7.86 6.47 -12.86
C GLU A 29 8.82 7.01 -11.82
N VAL A 30 10.02 6.44 -11.69
CA VAL A 30 10.98 6.78 -10.63
C VAL A 30 11.73 8.06 -11.00
N ILE A 31 11.59 9.10 -10.16
CA ILE A 31 12.23 10.40 -10.33
C ILE A 31 13.62 10.39 -9.72
N LEU A 32 13.76 9.77 -8.55
CA LEU A 32 15.02 9.62 -7.84
C LEU A 32 15.06 8.24 -7.19
N ALA A 33 16.17 7.53 -7.37
CA ALA A 33 16.44 6.26 -6.72
C ALA A 33 17.84 6.24 -6.11
N ARG A 34 18.02 5.40 -5.09
CA ARG A 34 19.34 4.92 -4.71
C ARG A 34 19.64 3.68 -5.53
N CYS A 35 20.64 3.78 -6.38
CA CYS A 35 21.08 2.67 -7.22
C CYS A 35 22.02 1.75 -6.44
N TYR A 36 21.85 0.45 -6.68
CA TYR A 36 22.69 -0.63 -6.17
C TYR A 36 23.23 -1.45 -7.34
N GLY A 37 24.15 -2.38 -7.07
CA GLY A 37 24.76 -3.21 -8.10
C GLY A 37 26.27 -3.30 -7.95
N GLY A 38 26.92 -4.15 -8.74
CA GLY A 38 28.34 -4.42 -8.61
C GLY A 38 28.70 -4.92 -7.22
N ASN A 39 29.55 -4.18 -6.49
CA ASN A 39 29.96 -4.51 -5.13
C ASN A 39 29.05 -3.91 -4.05
N PHE A 40 27.98 -3.22 -4.45
CA PHE A 40 27.04 -2.59 -3.51
C PHE A 40 25.72 -3.35 -3.54
N ALA A 41 25.47 -4.11 -2.48
CA ALA A 41 24.23 -4.82 -2.24
C ALA A 41 23.61 -4.37 -0.91
N HIS A 42 22.35 -4.67 -0.71
CA HIS A 42 21.66 -4.49 0.57
C HIS A 42 20.96 -5.79 0.99
N ALA A 43 20.41 -5.80 2.19
CA ALA A 43 19.81 -6.98 2.79
C ALA A 43 18.31 -6.78 3.13
N VAL A 44 17.57 -6.08 2.27
CA VAL A 44 16.14 -5.82 2.52
C VAL A 44 15.34 -7.13 2.62
N ASP A 45 15.66 -8.12 1.79
CA ASP A 45 15.03 -9.44 1.82
C ASP A 45 15.22 -10.13 3.19
N ALA A 46 16.36 -9.91 3.85
CA ALA A 46 16.64 -10.50 5.15
C ALA A 46 15.67 -10.02 6.24
N TYR A 47 15.21 -8.77 6.20
CA TYR A 47 14.28 -8.23 7.20
C TYR A 47 12.89 -8.91 7.15
N ALA A 48 12.49 -9.40 5.98
CA ALA A 48 11.24 -10.13 5.83
C ALA A 48 11.38 -11.64 5.98
N LEU A 49 12.53 -12.20 5.52
CA LEU A 49 12.67 -13.64 5.36
C LEU A 49 13.52 -14.33 6.44
N MET A 50 14.28 -13.57 7.24
CA MET A 50 15.14 -14.16 8.29
C MET A 50 14.61 -13.88 9.70
N PRO A 51 14.37 -14.90 10.52
CA PRO A 51 13.96 -14.75 11.93
C PRO A 51 14.91 -13.87 12.76
N SER A 52 16.21 -13.95 12.50
CA SER A 52 17.22 -13.16 13.19
C SER A 52 17.21 -11.65 12.88
N LYS A 53 16.43 -11.22 11.89
CA LYS A 53 16.34 -9.82 11.43
C LYS A 53 15.00 -9.15 11.76
N GLY A 54 14.10 -9.83 12.49
CA GLY A 54 12.88 -9.26 13.02
C GLY A 54 11.60 -9.61 12.27
N MET A 55 11.67 -10.26 11.12
CA MET A 55 10.51 -10.74 10.35
C MET A 55 9.40 -9.68 10.25
N ALA A 56 9.73 -8.57 9.63
CA ALA A 56 8.84 -7.43 9.46
C ALA A 56 7.53 -7.83 8.76
N GLY A 57 6.44 -7.23 9.19
CA GLY A 57 5.13 -7.49 8.62
C GLY A 57 4.21 -6.28 8.71
N TYR A 58 3.06 -6.39 8.06
CA TYR A 58 2.05 -5.35 8.04
C TYR A 58 1.00 -5.55 9.13
N THR A 59 0.28 -4.49 9.46
CA THR A 59 -0.80 -4.51 10.45
C THR A 59 -2.15 -4.84 9.79
N LYS A 60 -3.08 -5.39 10.58
CA LYS A 60 -4.48 -5.58 10.18
C LYS A 60 -5.11 -4.26 9.67
N ALA A 61 -4.79 -3.14 10.31
CA ALA A 61 -5.27 -1.82 9.90
C ALA A 61 -4.93 -1.49 8.44
N LEU A 62 -3.69 -1.77 8.01
CA LEU A 62 -3.27 -1.58 6.62
C LEU A 62 -4.01 -2.56 5.70
N VAL A 63 -4.01 -3.85 6.01
CA VAL A 63 -4.61 -4.88 5.15
C VAL A 63 -6.11 -4.65 4.96
N PHE A 64 -6.80 -4.21 6.01
CA PHE A 64 -8.24 -3.92 5.94
C PHE A 64 -8.57 -2.62 5.21
N SER A 65 -7.61 -1.71 5.07
CA SER A 65 -7.80 -0.49 4.27
C SER A 65 -7.80 -0.73 2.76
N TYR A 66 -7.27 -1.87 2.27
CA TYR A 66 -7.42 -2.23 0.87
C TYR A 66 -8.89 -2.51 0.53
N LEU A 67 -9.36 -2.00 -0.59
CA LEU A 67 -10.72 -2.26 -1.09
C LEU A 67 -10.83 -3.68 -1.68
N MET A 68 -12.05 -4.08 -2.03
CA MET A 68 -12.28 -5.19 -2.94
C MET A 68 -11.91 -4.76 -4.37
N GLN A 69 -11.70 -5.72 -5.26
CA GLN A 69 -11.32 -5.45 -6.66
C GLN A 69 -12.40 -4.65 -7.42
N ASP A 70 -13.65 -4.80 -7.03
CA ASP A 70 -14.78 -4.05 -7.59
C ASP A 70 -14.94 -2.63 -7.00
N GLY A 71 -14.04 -2.23 -6.10
CA GLY A 71 -14.05 -0.93 -5.42
C GLY A 71 -14.90 -0.89 -4.15
N SER A 72 -15.65 -1.92 -3.81
CA SER A 72 -16.41 -2.00 -2.56
C SER A 72 -15.49 -2.12 -1.34
N ARG A 73 -16.01 -1.78 -0.16
CA ARG A 73 -15.25 -1.87 1.09
C ARG A 73 -15.18 -3.31 1.56
N PHE A 74 -13.99 -3.78 1.92
CA PHE A 74 -13.83 -5.09 2.53
C PHE A 74 -14.61 -5.21 3.84
N THR A 75 -14.66 -4.14 4.61
CA THR A 75 -15.30 -4.07 5.91
C THR A 75 -16.83 -4.04 5.87
N ASP A 76 -17.43 -3.93 4.68
CA ASP A 76 -18.88 -4.10 4.49
C ASP A 76 -19.29 -5.57 4.34
N LYS A 77 -18.32 -6.49 4.18
CA LYS A 77 -18.61 -7.93 4.12
C LYS A 77 -19.02 -8.48 5.48
N ALA A 78 -20.04 -9.33 5.50
CA ALA A 78 -20.42 -10.03 6.73
C ALA A 78 -19.26 -10.88 7.24
N GLY A 79 -18.94 -10.77 8.53
CA GLY A 79 -17.88 -11.55 9.17
C GLY A 79 -16.45 -11.13 8.82
N TRP A 80 -16.25 -9.97 8.21
CA TRP A 80 -14.92 -9.48 7.81
C TRP A 80 -13.87 -9.52 8.93
N ALA A 81 -14.26 -9.22 10.17
CA ALA A 81 -13.33 -9.14 11.31
C ALA A 81 -12.75 -10.51 11.74
N THR A 82 -13.47 -11.58 11.44
CA THR A 82 -13.11 -12.98 11.78
C THR A 82 -12.91 -13.85 10.54
N MET A 83 -12.67 -13.22 9.41
CA MET A 83 -12.43 -13.91 8.15
C MET A 83 -11.02 -14.54 8.16
N PRO A 84 -10.86 -15.83 7.82
CA PRO A 84 -9.54 -16.44 7.70
C PRO A 84 -8.69 -15.72 6.64
N PHE A 85 -7.37 -15.67 6.86
CA PHE A 85 -6.44 -15.00 5.95
C PHE A 85 -6.59 -15.43 4.48
N THR A 86 -6.84 -16.70 4.24
CA THR A 86 -7.02 -17.25 2.90
C THR A 86 -8.23 -16.69 2.17
N GLU A 87 -9.25 -16.26 2.91
CA GLU A 87 -10.46 -15.67 2.37
C GLU A 87 -10.38 -14.14 2.35
N GLU A 88 -9.79 -13.52 3.39
CA GLU A 88 -9.66 -12.05 3.48
C GLU A 88 -8.77 -11.46 2.38
N THR A 89 -7.90 -12.27 1.78
CA THR A 89 -6.98 -11.84 0.71
C THR A 89 -7.53 -12.05 -0.70
N LYS A 90 -8.70 -12.69 -0.85
CA LYS A 90 -9.32 -12.94 -2.17
C LYS A 90 -10.05 -11.72 -2.70
N GLU A 91 -10.01 -11.54 -4.02
CA GLU A 91 -10.76 -10.51 -4.74
C GLU A 91 -10.54 -9.09 -4.20
N ARG A 92 -9.35 -8.82 -3.69
CA ARG A 92 -8.94 -7.52 -3.16
C ARG A 92 -8.27 -6.67 -4.24
N ASP A 93 -8.11 -5.39 -3.93
CA ASP A 93 -7.21 -4.51 -4.68
C ASP A 93 -5.93 -5.27 -5.05
N PRO A 94 -5.56 -5.38 -6.33
CA PRO A 94 -4.43 -6.20 -6.78
C PRO A 94 -3.09 -5.83 -6.13
N ARG A 95 -2.96 -4.62 -5.56
CA ARG A 95 -1.76 -4.22 -4.82
C ARG A 95 -1.62 -4.99 -3.51
N LEU A 96 -2.70 -5.51 -2.92
CA LEU A 96 -2.60 -6.30 -1.69
C LEU A 96 -1.68 -7.51 -1.90
N ALA A 97 -1.91 -8.30 -2.96
CA ALA A 97 -1.09 -9.46 -3.29
C ALA A 97 0.31 -9.12 -3.84
N GLN A 98 0.59 -7.84 -4.11
CA GLN A 98 1.89 -7.31 -4.51
C GLN A 98 2.63 -6.64 -3.33
N THR A 99 1.97 -6.53 -2.20
CA THR A 99 2.50 -5.92 -0.96
C THR A 99 2.67 -6.95 0.14
N VAL A 100 1.68 -7.80 0.34
CA VAL A 100 1.63 -8.85 1.36
C VAL A 100 1.86 -10.20 0.69
N LEU A 101 2.70 -11.03 1.29
CA LEU A 101 2.87 -12.41 0.86
C LEU A 101 1.59 -13.18 1.13
N THR A 102 0.88 -13.53 0.06
CA THR A 102 -0.35 -14.31 0.10
C THR A 102 -0.10 -15.73 -0.39
N GLN A 103 -1.14 -16.55 -0.42
CA GLN A 103 -1.05 -17.88 -1.01
C GLN A 103 -0.72 -17.78 -2.51
N ASN A 104 0.07 -18.72 -3.00
CA ASN A 104 0.51 -18.81 -4.41
C ASN A 104 1.34 -17.60 -4.90
N THR A 105 1.99 -16.89 -3.99
CA THR A 105 2.94 -15.85 -4.37
C THR A 105 4.20 -16.47 -4.96
N GLN A 106 4.67 -15.92 -6.09
CA GLN A 106 5.98 -16.22 -6.65
C GLN A 106 6.90 -15.03 -6.49
N TYR A 107 8.10 -15.25 -5.96
CA TYR A 107 9.15 -14.26 -5.93
C TYR A 107 9.79 -14.04 -7.30
N VAL A 108 10.60 -12.99 -7.44
CA VAL A 108 11.30 -12.67 -8.69
C VAL A 108 12.24 -13.79 -9.13
N ASP A 109 12.86 -14.48 -8.17
CA ASP A 109 13.74 -15.62 -8.44
C ASP A 109 12.99 -16.91 -8.85
N GLY A 110 11.66 -16.86 -8.97
CA GLY A 110 10.81 -17.99 -9.33
C GLY A 110 10.51 -18.95 -8.17
N THR A 111 11.06 -18.72 -6.98
CA THR A 111 10.71 -19.54 -5.81
C THR A 111 9.30 -19.23 -5.33
N GLU A 112 8.63 -20.24 -4.78
CA GLU A 112 7.29 -20.06 -4.21
C GLU A 112 7.40 -19.44 -2.81
N GLY A 113 6.60 -18.40 -2.56
CA GLY A 113 6.45 -17.81 -1.25
C GLY A 113 5.56 -18.69 -0.37
N THR A 114 6.14 -19.25 0.68
CA THR A 114 5.37 -20.02 1.67
C THR A 114 4.79 -19.09 2.72
N PHE A 115 3.47 -18.94 2.71
CA PHE A 115 2.77 -18.22 3.77
C PHE A 115 2.84 -19.00 5.08
N ASN A 116 3.36 -18.36 6.14
CA ASN A 116 3.37 -18.88 7.49
C ASN A 116 3.25 -17.73 8.49
N PHE A 117 2.26 -17.75 9.37
CA PHE A 117 2.07 -16.75 10.42
C PHE A 117 3.31 -16.58 11.32
N ALA A 118 4.03 -17.67 11.58
CA ALA A 118 5.23 -17.67 12.40
C ALA A 118 6.41 -16.90 11.77
N ASN A 119 6.34 -16.58 10.47
CA ASN A 119 7.40 -15.87 9.76
C ASN A 119 7.27 -14.35 9.82
N THR A 120 6.42 -13.83 10.69
CA THR A 120 6.28 -12.38 10.89
C THR A 120 5.68 -12.07 12.26
N VAL A 121 6.10 -10.96 12.85
CA VAL A 121 5.60 -10.50 14.17
C VAL A 121 4.14 -10.07 14.15
N THR A 122 3.57 -9.81 12.97
CA THR A 122 2.18 -9.33 12.82
C THR A 122 1.26 -10.33 12.13
N GLY A 123 1.78 -11.42 11.58
CA GLY A 123 1.01 -12.38 10.79
C GLY A 123 0.75 -11.98 9.33
N TYR A 124 1.12 -10.77 8.88
CA TYR A 124 1.02 -10.32 7.49
C TYR A 124 2.41 -10.09 6.89
N PRO A 125 3.03 -11.12 6.25
CA PRO A 125 4.42 -11.03 5.79
C PRO A 125 4.57 -10.02 4.64
N MET A 126 5.72 -9.34 4.63
CA MET A 126 6.08 -8.42 3.56
C MET A 126 6.38 -9.14 2.25
N LEU A 127 5.92 -8.55 1.14
CA LEU A 127 6.32 -8.92 -0.21
C LEU A 127 6.93 -7.74 -0.98
N LYS A 128 6.42 -6.52 -0.77
CA LYS A 128 6.97 -5.31 -1.42
C LYS A 128 8.45 -5.17 -1.07
N TYR A 129 9.31 -4.93 -2.06
CA TYR A 129 10.78 -4.95 -2.01
C TYR A 129 11.44 -6.32 -1.84
N ILE A 130 10.69 -7.40 -1.70
CA ILE A 130 11.27 -8.72 -1.44
C ILE A 130 11.39 -9.49 -2.74
N SER A 131 12.61 -9.73 -3.15
CA SER A 131 12.93 -10.44 -4.42
C SER A 131 12.95 -11.95 -4.26
N GLY A 132 13.23 -12.44 -3.03
CA GLY A 132 13.18 -13.87 -2.72
C GLY A 132 14.37 -14.36 -1.88
N PRO A 133 14.34 -15.64 -1.46
CA PRO A 133 15.35 -16.21 -0.59
C PRO A 133 16.80 -16.11 -1.13
N ASN A 134 16.98 -16.13 -2.44
CA ASN A 134 18.30 -16.02 -3.06
C ASN A 134 18.92 -14.62 -2.93
N TYR A 135 18.13 -13.61 -2.57
CA TYR A 135 18.56 -12.21 -2.42
C TYR A 135 18.80 -11.76 -0.99
N VAL A 136 18.65 -12.65 0.00
CA VAL A 136 18.64 -12.32 1.43
C VAL A 136 19.85 -11.50 1.90
N ASN A 137 21.05 -11.75 1.35
CA ASN A 137 22.26 -11.04 1.75
C ASN A 137 22.92 -10.25 0.60
N ALA A 138 22.31 -10.23 -0.57
CA ALA A 138 22.94 -9.70 -1.77
C ALA A 138 21.92 -9.12 -2.76
N SER A 139 20.89 -8.45 -2.27
CA SER A 139 19.92 -7.78 -3.12
C SER A 139 20.54 -6.56 -3.80
N THR A 140 20.39 -6.46 -5.10
CA THR A 140 20.88 -5.36 -5.94
C THR A 140 19.78 -4.52 -6.55
N ILE A 141 18.52 -4.72 -6.11
CA ILE A 141 17.40 -3.90 -6.58
C ILE A 141 17.62 -2.43 -6.24
N ASP A 142 17.30 -1.55 -7.17
CA ASP A 142 17.31 -0.13 -6.91
C ASP A 142 16.16 0.27 -5.98
N MET A 143 16.43 1.22 -5.08
CA MET A 143 15.44 1.68 -4.10
C MET A 143 14.85 3.03 -4.53
N PRO A 144 13.59 3.08 -5.01
CA PRO A 144 12.91 4.34 -5.31
C PRO A 144 12.84 5.24 -4.07
N ILE A 145 13.17 6.52 -4.23
CA ILE A 145 13.10 7.56 -3.18
C ILE A 145 11.96 8.52 -3.49
N TYR A 146 11.86 8.98 -4.75
CA TYR A 146 10.76 9.80 -5.24
C TYR A 146 10.23 9.23 -6.54
N ARG A 147 8.92 9.14 -6.67
CA ARG A 147 8.24 8.63 -7.85
C ARG A 147 6.95 9.37 -8.16
N MET A 148 6.46 9.22 -9.40
CA MET A 148 5.34 10.01 -9.90
C MET A 148 4.03 9.79 -9.12
N ALA A 149 3.80 8.60 -8.60
CA ALA A 149 2.63 8.34 -7.77
C ALA A 149 2.58 9.23 -6.52
N GLU A 150 3.72 9.50 -5.86
CA GLU A 150 3.75 10.43 -4.74
C GLU A 150 3.37 11.86 -5.16
N VAL A 151 3.83 12.30 -6.33
CA VAL A 151 3.48 13.62 -6.89
C VAL A 151 1.96 13.74 -7.10
N TYR A 152 1.34 12.70 -7.66
CA TYR A 152 -0.12 12.68 -7.87
C TYR A 152 -0.89 12.68 -6.56
N LEU A 153 -0.45 11.90 -5.58
CA LEU A 153 -1.06 11.87 -4.25
C LEU A 153 -0.93 13.21 -3.53
N ASN A 154 0.24 13.84 -3.58
CA ASN A 154 0.47 15.17 -3.01
C ASN A 154 -0.44 16.22 -3.67
N TYR A 155 -0.59 16.17 -4.99
CA TYR A 155 -1.46 17.08 -5.73
C TYR A 155 -2.93 16.92 -5.32
N ALA A 156 -3.46 15.70 -5.35
CA ALA A 156 -4.84 15.43 -5.00
C ALA A 156 -5.16 15.82 -3.56
N GLU A 157 -4.26 15.50 -2.62
CA GLU A 157 -4.40 15.86 -1.22
C GLU A 157 -4.43 17.39 -1.03
N ALA A 158 -3.47 18.11 -1.60
CA ALA A 158 -3.43 19.56 -1.49
C ALA A 158 -4.69 20.23 -2.05
N LYS A 159 -5.21 19.77 -3.19
CA LYS A 159 -6.46 20.27 -3.78
C LYS A 159 -7.67 19.96 -2.90
N ALA A 160 -7.72 18.80 -2.28
CA ALA A 160 -8.81 18.39 -1.39
C ALA A 160 -8.82 19.24 -0.11
N GLU A 161 -7.67 19.43 0.53
CA GLU A 161 -7.53 20.23 1.77
C GLU A 161 -7.83 21.72 1.51
N LEU A 162 -7.53 22.24 0.31
CA LEU A 162 -7.89 23.59 -0.12
C LEU A 162 -9.37 23.73 -0.54
N GLY A 163 -10.13 22.64 -0.59
CA GLY A 163 -11.52 22.66 -1.04
C GLY A 163 -11.71 22.89 -2.54
N THR A 164 -10.64 22.81 -3.34
CA THR A 164 -10.65 23.10 -4.79
C THR A 164 -10.56 21.86 -5.67
N LEU A 165 -10.56 20.66 -5.07
CA LEU A 165 -10.50 19.40 -5.80
C LEU A 165 -11.72 19.22 -6.69
N THR A 166 -11.49 18.88 -7.95
CA THR A 166 -12.51 18.50 -8.93
C THR A 166 -12.40 17.00 -9.26
N GLN A 167 -13.40 16.43 -9.96
CA GLN A 167 -13.29 15.07 -10.47
C GLN A 167 -12.17 14.96 -11.51
N ASP A 168 -12.02 15.96 -12.37
CA ASP A 168 -10.92 16.02 -13.35
C ASP A 168 -9.53 15.99 -12.69
N ASP A 169 -9.37 16.62 -11.53
CA ASP A 169 -8.12 16.51 -10.75
C ASP A 169 -7.84 15.07 -10.29
N LEU A 170 -8.87 14.33 -9.86
CA LEU A 170 -8.74 12.91 -9.50
C LEU A 170 -8.41 12.04 -10.72
N ASP A 171 -9.05 12.31 -11.86
CA ASP A 171 -8.85 11.56 -13.10
C ASP A 171 -7.42 11.75 -13.66
N HIS A 172 -6.81 12.91 -13.40
CA HIS A 172 -5.43 13.21 -13.78
C HIS A 172 -4.40 12.95 -12.66
N SER A 173 -4.78 12.27 -11.60
CA SER A 173 -3.89 11.96 -10.47
C SER A 173 -4.16 10.56 -9.91
N ILE A 174 -5.00 10.41 -8.90
CA ILE A 174 -5.27 9.15 -8.20
C ILE A 174 -5.80 8.06 -9.14
N ASN A 175 -6.68 8.43 -10.07
CA ASN A 175 -7.28 7.48 -10.98
C ASN A 175 -6.26 6.88 -11.96
N LEU A 176 -5.19 7.60 -12.29
CA LEU A 176 -4.05 7.04 -13.04
C LEU A 176 -3.28 5.97 -12.23
N ILE A 177 -3.21 6.12 -10.90
CA ILE A 177 -2.63 5.09 -10.03
C ILE A 177 -3.52 3.85 -9.99
N ARG A 178 -4.84 4.04 -9.91
CA ARG A 178 -5.84 2.96 -9.93
C ARG A 178 -5.88 2.23 -11.27
N ASP A 179 -5.71 2.93 -12.38
CA ASP A 179 -5.62 2.35 -13.73
C ASP A 179 -4.48 1.35 -13.87
N ARG A 180 -3.32 1.59 -13.21
CA ARG A 180 -2.18 0.64 -13.19
C ARG A 180 -2.60 -0.79 -12.91
N ILE A 181 -3.56 -0.96 -12.02
CA ILE A 181 -3.94 -2.25 -11.44
C ILE A 181 -5.40 -2.61 -11.73
N GLY A 182 -6.09 -1.82 -12.56
CA GLY A 182 -7.48 -2.08 -12.97
C GLY A 182 -8.51 -1.89 -11.85
N MET A 183 -8.24 -1.00 -10.89
CA MET A 183 -9.22 -0.62 -9.86
C MET A 183 -10.21 0.41 -10.41
N PRO A 184 -11.48 0.39 -9.96
CA PRO A 184 -12.44 1.44 -10.30
C PRO A 184 -11.94 2.82 -9.88
N HIS A 185 -12.28 3.82 -10.69
CA HIS A 185 -11.94 5.21 -10.40
C HIS A 185 -12.57 5.70 -9.09
N LEU A 186 -11.85 6.54 -8.37
CA LEU A 186 -12.37 7.27 -7.23
C LEU A 186 -13.31 8.35 -7.73
N ASP A 187 -14.58 8.27 -7.34
CA ASP A 187 -15.59 9.30 -7.58
C ASP A 187 -15.70 10.20 -6.34
N LYS A 188 -15.46 11.50 -6.53
CA LYS A 188 -15.52 12.49 -5.46
C LYS A 188 -16.89 12.58 -4.82
N SER A 189 -17.94 12.55 -5.63
CA SER A 189 -19.31 12.73 -5.14
C SER A 189 -19.78 11.52 -4.34
N ALA A 190 -19.48 10.31 -4.82
CA ALA A 190 -19.78 9.08 -4.11
C ALA A 190 -19.01 8.98 -2.79
N ALA A 191 -17.71 9.29 -2.78
CA ALA A 191 -16.89 9.28 -1.57
C ALA A 191 -17.43 10.25 -0.50
N ASN A 192 -17.86 11.44 -0.91
CA ASN A 192 -18.39 12.44 0.02
C ASN A 192 -19.82 12.13 0.48
N ALA A 193 -20.62 11.46 -0.35
CA ALA A 193 -21.98 11.05 0.04
C ALA A 193 -22.00 9.95 1.09
N ASP A 194 -21.01 9.06 1.07
CA ASP A 194 -20.89 7.93 1.99
C ASP A 194 -19.45 7.74 2.46
N PRO A 195 -18.94 8.58 3.40
CA PRO A 195 -17.61 8.43 3.97
C PRO A 195 -17.44 7.08 4.67
N ASP A 196 -16.33 6.38 4.40
CA ASP A 196 -16.09 5.04 4.95
C ASP A 196 -16.01 5.03 6.49
N PRO A 197 -16.89 4.30 7.18
CA PRO A 197 -16.87 4.20 8.64
C PRO A 197 -15.58 3.58 9.19
N PHE A 198 -14.93 2.67 8.46
CA PHE A 198 -13.65 2.09 8.86
C PHE A 198 -12.56 3.15 8.97
N LEU A 199 -12.51 4.09 8.02
CA LEU A 199 -11.53 5.18 8.00
C LEU A 199 -11.77 6.26 9.07
N THR A 200 -12.90 6.21 9.78
CA THR A 200 -13.21 7.09 10.93
C THR A 200 -13.43 6.32 12.23
N SER A 201 -13.19 5.01 12.22
CA SER A 201 -13.39 4.14 13.38
C SER A 201 -12.43 4.51 14.53
N GLU A 202 -12.83 4.17 15.77
CA GLU A 202 -12.05 4.46 16.96
C GLU A 202 -10.66 3.82 16.92
N LEU A 203 -10.57 2.60 16.40
CA LEU A 203 -9.34 1.80 16.41
C LEU A 203 -8.43 2.04 15.20
N TYR A 204 -9.00 2.24 14.02
CA TYR A 204 -8.23 2.27 12.78
C TYR A 204 -8.32 3.59 12.01
N GLY A 205 -9.24 4.47 12.43
CA GLY A 205 -9.64 5.62 11.65
C GLY A 205 -8.85 6.89 11.97
N TYR A 206 -8.99 7.84 11.04
CA TYR A 206 -8.47 9.20 11.17
C TYR A 206 -9.46 10.06 11.94
N LYS A 207 -8.98 10.76 12.98
CA LYS A 207 -9.81 11.64 13.84
C LYS A 207 -9.75 13.11 13.44
N ASN A 208 -8.64 13.50 12.83
CA ASN A 208 -8.38 14.89 12.45
C ASN A 208 -8.57 15.08 10.93
N VAL A 209 -9.77 14.76 10.45
CA VAL A 209 -10.22 15.10 9.09
C VAL A 209 -11.28 16.17 9.22
N ASP A 210 -11.19 17.21 8.39
CA ASP A 210 -12.23 18.23 8.32
C ASP A 210 -13.61 17.58 8.10
N ASN A 211 -14.59 17.97 8.90
CA ASN A 211 -15.97 17.51 8.78
C ASN A 211 -16.78 18.25 7.70
N GLY A 212 -16.12 19.03 6.86
CA GLY A 212 -16.71 19.72 5.72
C GLY A 212 -17.15 18.78 4.58
N PRO A 213 -17.62 19.35 3.48
CA PRO A 213 -18.20 18.60 2.37
C PRO A 213 -17.21 17.70 1.61
N ASN A 214 -15.91 17.83 1.88
CA ASN A 214 -14.86 17.02 1.27
C ASN A 214 -14.33 15.90 2.18
N LYS A 215 -14.95 15.65 3.32
CA LYS A 215 -14.51 14.65 4.30
C LYS A 215 -14.27 13.29 3.66
N GLY A 216 -15.22 12.79 2.90
CA GLY A 216 -15.15 11.46 2.31
C GLY A 216 -14.00 11.32 1.32
N VAL A 217 -13.83 12.27 0.42
CA VAL A 217 -12.75 12.22 -0.56
C VAL A 217 -11.38 12.41 0.10
N ILE A 218 -11.24 13.19 1.16
CA ILE A 218 -9.99 13.31 1.93
C ILE A 218 -9.64 11.97 2.57
N LEU A 219 -10.60 11.27 3.16
CA LEU A 219 -10.41 9.94 3.72
C LEU A 219 -9.93 8.94 2.66
N GLU A 220 -10.55 8.94 1.48
CA GLU A 220 -10.14 8.07 0.37
C GLU A 220 -8.75 8.41 -0.17
N ILE A 221 -8.38 9.69 -0.23
CA ILE A 221 -7.02 10.10 -0.61
C ILE A 221 -5.99 9.60 0.42
N ARG A 222 -6.29 9.70 1.72
CA ARG A 222 -5.43 9.17 2.79
C ARG A 222 -5.32 7.63 2.73
N ARG A 223 -6.41 6.93 2.39
CA ARG A 223 -6.41 5.48 2.10
C ARG A 223 -5.48 5.16 0.95
N GLU A 224 -5.70 5.80 -0.19
CA GLU A 224 -4.93 5.58 -1.41
C GLU A 224 -3.44 5.80 -1.16
N ARG A 225 -3.09 6.88 -0.45
CA ARG A 225 -1.72 7.17 -0.05
C ARG A 225 -1.14 6.11 0.88
N SER A 226 -1.91 5.61 1.83
CA SER A 226 -1.47 4.56 2.77
C SER A 226 -1.17 3.25 2.06
N ILE A 227 -1.98 2.90 1.06
CA ILE A 227 -1.84 1.68 0.25
C ILE A 227 -0.66 1.82 -0.71
N GLU A 228 -0.65 2.90 -1.49
CA GLU A 228 0.30 3.10 -2.58
C GLU A 228 1.73 3.30 -2.06
N MET A 229 1.90 4.06 -0.98
CA MET A 229 3.20 4.46 -0.44
C MET A 229 3.67 3.61 0.74
N VAL A 230 3.04 2.46 0.99
CA VAL A 230 3.43 1.58 2.09
C VAL A 230 4.91 1.15 1.96
N SER A 231 5.63 1.10 3.08
CA SER A 231 7.06 0.75 3.16
C SER A 231 8.03 1.71 2.44
N GLU A 232 7.58 2.89 2.02
CA GLU A 232 8.44 3.91 1.38
C GLU A 232 8.93 4.99 2.37
N GLY A 233 8.75 4.76 3.67
CA GLY A 233 9.31 5.62 4.73
C GLY A 233 8.52 6.88 5.05
N ILE A 234 7.44 7.18 4.35
CA ILE A 234 6.70 8.46 4.49
C ILE A 234 5.57 8.44 5.53
N ARG A 235 5.11 7.24 5.95
CA ARG A 235 3.92 7.10 6.81
C ARG A 235 4.00 7.89 8.11
N PHE A 236 5.14 7.90 8.78
CA PHE A 236 5.32 8.65 10.03
C PHE A 236 5.13 10.15 9.82
N ALA A 237 5.73 10.70 8.76
CA ALA A 237 5.57 12.11 8.41
C ALA A 237 4.11 12.45 8.05
N ASP A 238 3.41 11.56 7.35
CA ASP A 238 1.99 11.70 7.05
C ASP A 238 1.13 11.77 8.33
N LEU A 239 1.36 10.86 9.27
CA LEU A 239 0.64 10.86 10.55
C LEU A 239 0.90 12.14 11.36
N CYS A 240 2.14 12.65 11.35
CA CYS A 240 2.49 13.90 12.02
C CYS A 240 1.77 15.11 11.40
N ARG A 241 1.81 15.26 10.07
CA ARG A 241 1.19 16.40 9.37
C ARG A 241 -0.34 16.35 9.40
N TRP A 242 -0.93 15.14 9.45
CA TRP A 242 -2.37 14.95 9.63
C TRP A 242 -2.81 15.03 11.10
N ARG A 243 -1.87 15.15 12.05
CA ARG A 243 -2.11 15.11 13.51
C ARG A 243 -2.78 13.82 13.98
N GLU A 244 -2.43 12.70 13.35
CA GLU A 244 -3.00 11.36 13.61
C GLU A 244 -2.05 10.48 14.44
N GLY A 245 -1.21 11.08 15.30
CA GLY A 245 -0.24 10.35 16.11
C GLY A 245 -0.86 9.31 17.05
N GLN A 246 -2.15 9.43 17.41
CA GLN A 246 -2.86 8.43 18.20
C GLN A 246 -2.91 7.05 17.52
N LEU A 247 -2.80 6.98 16.20
CA LEU A 247 -2.75 5.70 15.48
C LEU A 247 -1.50 4.88 15.80
N LEU A 248 -0.42 5.53 16.27
CA LEU A 248 0.79 4.84 16.71
C LEU A 248 0.65 4.20 18.10
N ALA A 249 -0.34 4.65 18.89
CA ALA A 249 -0.62 4.12 20.23
C ALA A 249 -1.69 3.00 20.21
N GLN A 250 -2.25 2.68 19.06
CA GLN A 250 -3.24 1.61 18.93
C GLN A 250 -2.57 0.24 18.96
N PRO A 251 -3.26 -0.79 19.46
CA PRO A 251 -2.79 -2.16 19.38
C PRO A 251 -2.58 -2.60 17.91
N PHE A 252 -1.50 -3.33 17.66
CA PHE A 252 -1.26 -3.94 16.36
C PHE A 252 -1.89 -5.33 16.34
N TYR A 253 -2.86 -5.52 15.46
CA TYR A 253 -3.51 -6.80 15.26
C TYR A 253 -2.98 -7.50 14.01
N GLY A 254 -2.90 -8.82 14.09
CA GLY A 254 -2.66 -9.75 12.98
C GLY A 254 -3.96 -10.31 12.38
N PRO A 255 -3.85 -11.26 11.43
CA PRO A 255 -4.99 -11.97 10.87
C PRO A 255 -5.76 -12.76 11.95
N TYR A 256 -6.99 -13.07 11.64
CA TYR A 256 -7.80 -13.93 12.51
C TYR A 256 -7.32 -15.38 12.41
N VAL A 257 -7.06 -16.01 13.57
CA VAL A 257 -6.69 -17.43 13.68
C VAL A 257 -7.83 -18.17 14.41
N PRO A 258 -8.56 -19.05 13.74
CA PRO A 258 -9.64 -19.81 14.37
C PRO A 258 -9.12 -20.69 15.53
N GLY A 259 -9.78 -20.64 16.70
CA GLY A 259 -9.45 -21.50 17.84
C GLY A 259 -8.47 -20.89 18.86
N GLU A 260 -7.97 -19.69 18.65
CA GLU A 260 -7.23 -18.91 19.64
C GLU A 260 -8.17 -17.83 20.21
N GLY A 261 -8.93 -18.18 21.23
CA GLY A 261 -9.85 -17.29 21.94
C GLY A 261 -9.93 -17.64 23.41
#